data_3ba3031fa7fc8f1827d9b1614bc444bb
#
_entry.id   3ba3031fa7fc8f1827d9b1614bc444bb
#
_cell.length_a   1.000
_cell.length_b   1.000
_cell.length_c   1.000
_cell.angle_alpha   90.00
_cell.angle_beta   90.00
_cell.angle_gamma   90.00
#
_symmetry.space_group_name_H-M   'P 1'
#
loop_
_entity.id
_entity.type
_entity.pdbx_description
1 polymer ?
#
loop_
_entity_poly.entity_id
_entity_poly.type
_entity_poly.pdbx_seq_one_letter_code
_entity_poly.pdbx_strand_id
1 'polypeptide(L)'
;YSGAQACKALRDEGYRVVLVNSNPATIMTDPNMADAVYIEPINWQTVEKIIAKEKPDALLPTMGGQTALNCALDLADHGVLEKYNVELIGAKREAIRMAEDRELFRVAMGEIGLDCPTAAVAHTLEEALEIQTRVGYPTIIRPSFTLGGSGGGIAYNREELIEIVGRGLELSPTTEVLVEESVLGWKEFEMEVVRDTADNCIIVCAIENLDPMGVHTGDSITVAPAQTLTDKEYQRLRDASIAVLRKIGVDTGGSNVQFGISPTTGRVVVIEMNPRVSRSSALASKATGFPIAKVAAKLAVGYTLDELKNEITGGLTPASFEPSIDYVVTKIPRFAFEKFPQADARLTTQMKSVGEVMAMGRTFQESLQKALRGLETGKIGLDPTGLDLSSEDGIATLKRELKAPGPERLFYVADAFRAGMTVADVYA
;
A
#
# COMPACT_ATOMS: atom_id res chain seq x y z
N TYR A 1 2.49 -13.55 6.52
CA TYR A 1 3.87 -13.75 6.07
C TYR A 1 4.87 -12.91 6.87
N SER A 2 4.73 -11.59 6.88
CA SER A 2 5.75 -10.68 7.45
C SER A 2 5.99 -10.91 8.95
N GLY A 3 4.94 -10.98 9.75
CA GLY A 3 5.06 -11.23 11.18
C GLY A 3 5.65 -12.60 11.52
N ALA A 4 5.27 -13.64 10.79
CA ALA A 4 5.84 -14.98 10.98
C ALA A 4 7.36 -15.00 10.66
N GLN A 5 7.78 -14.31 9.59
CA GLN A 5 9.20 -14.18 9.25
C GLN A 5 9.96 -13.37 10.30
N ALA A 6 9.36 -12.31 10.83
CA ALA A 6 9.97 -11.52 11.89
C ALA A 6 10.15 -12.31 13.20
N CYS A 7 9.11 -13.02 13.64
CA CYS A 7 9.20 -13.91 14.82
C CYS A 7 10.33 -14.92 14.67
N LYS A 8 10.40 -15.59 13.51
CA LYS A 8 11.45 -16.56 13.22
C LYS A 8 12.83 -15.92 13.25
N ALA A 9 13.00 -14.79 12.55
CA ALA A 9 14.28 -14.10 12.49
C ALA A 9 14.79 -13.67 13.88
N LEU A 10 13.90 -13.13 14.72
CA LEU A 10 14.27 -12.69 16.07
C LEU A 10 14.59 -13.88 16.98
N ARG A 11 13.86 -14.98 16.90
CA ARG A 11 14.17 -16.20 17.65
C ARG A 11 15.49 -16.84 17.22
N ASP A 12 15.79 -16.84 15.92
CA ASP A 12 17.06 -17.33 15.39
C ASP A 12 18.25 -16.51 15.92
N GLU A 13 18.04 -15.22 16.26
CA GLU A 13 19.02 -14.35 16.92
C GLU A 13 19.04 -14.49 18.46
N GLY A 14 18.23 -15.39 19.01
CA GLY A 14 18.20 -15.67 20.46
C GLY A 14 17.26 -14.77 21.28
N TYR A 15 16.45 -13.94 20.63
CA TYR A 15 15.47 -13.11 21.34
C TYR A 15 14.25 -13.93 21.78
N ARG A 16 13.75 -13.63 22.96
CA ARG A 16 12.46 -14.10 23.43
C ARG A 16 11.37 -13.24 22.77
N VAL A 17 10.45 -13.88 22.04
CA VAL A 17 9.41 -13.19 21.28
C VAL A 17 8.05 -13.35 21.97
N VAL A 18 7.42 -12.22 22.26
CA VAL A 18 6.03 -12.12 22.72
C VAL A 18 5.17 -11.56 21.60
N LEU A 19 4.15 -12.28 21.18
CA LEU A 19 3.28 -11.89 20.07
C LEU A 19 1.88 -11.56 20.57
N VAL A 20 1.33 -10.44 20.08
CA VAL A 20 -0.07 -10.07 20.26
C VAL A 20 -0.74 -9.99 18.90
N ASN A 21 -1.87 -10.66 18.73
CA ASN A 21 -2.68 -10.58 17.53
C ASN A 21 -4.15 -10.86 17.87
N SER A 22 -5.08 -10.09 17.33
CA SER A 22 -6.51 -10.28 17.59
C SER A 22 -7.15 -11.40 16.76
N ASN A 23 -6.46 -11.92 15.76
CA ASN A 23 -6.96 -12.97 14.87
C ASN A 23 -6.45 -14.35 15.31
N PRO A 24 -7.33 -15.25 15.80
CA PRO A 24 -6.93 -16.60 16.18
C PRO A 24 -6.64 -17.53 14.99
N ALA A 25 -7.05 -17.15 13.79
CA ALA A 25 -6.94 -17.97 12.58
C ALA A 25 -5.73 -17.59 11.69
N THR A 26 -4.75 -16.90 12.23
CA THR A 26 -3.50 -16.59 11.50
C THR A 26 -2.38 -17.53 11.90
N ILE A 27 -1.46 -17.82 10.96
CA ILE A 27 -0.25 -18.60 11.25
C ILE A 27 0.61 -17.98 12.36
N MET A 28 0.53 -16.64 12.55
CA MET A 28 1.26 -15.96 13.61
C MET A 28 0.84 -16.37 15.02
N THR A 29 -0.42 -16.78 15.21
CA THR A 29 -0.94 -17.21 16.51
C THR A 29 -0.74 -18.71 16.78
N ASP A 30 -0.03 -19.42 15.92
CA ASP A 30 0.44 -20.78 16.21
C ASP A 30 1.33 -20.74 17.47
N PRO A 31 1.05 -21.62 18.46
CA PRO A 31 1.81 -21.65 19.73
C PRO A 31 3.33 -21.82 19.58
N ASN A 32 3.78 -22.37 18.45
CA ASN A 32 5.21 -22.58 18.18
C ASN A 32 5.88 -21.36 17.53
N MET A 33 5.10 -20.33 17.14
CA MET A 33 5.62 -19.18 16.41
C MET A 33 6.40 -18.21 17.30
N ALA A 34 5.97 -18.04 18.55
CA ALA A 34 6.59 -17.15 19.54
C ALA A 34 6.67 -17.85 20.90
N ASP A 35 7.46 -17.28 21.83
CA ASP A 35 7.64 -17.85 23.18
C ASP A 35 6.42 -17.58 24.06
N ALA A 36 5.64 -16.53 23.75
CA ALA A 36 4.31 -16.28 24.32
C ALA A 36 3.40 -15.68 23.24
N VAL A 37 2.18 -16.19 23.13
CA VAL A 37 1.18 -15.75 22.15
C VAL A 37 -0.07 -15.29 22.91
N TYR A 38 -0.49 -14.05 22.62
CA TYR A 38 -1.71 -13.45 23.15
C TYR A 38 -2.69 -13.21 22.02
N ILE A 39 -3.86 -13.81 22.11
CA ILE A 39 -4.99 -13.58 21.18
C ILE A 39 -5.92 -12.60 21.89
N GLU A 40 -5.63 -11.32 21.73
CA GLU A 40 -6.26 -10.23 22.46
C GLU A 40 -6.50 -9.02 21.55
N PRO A 41 -7.42 -8.11 21.91
CA PRO A 41 -7.59 -6.86 21.21
C PRO A 41 -6.31 -6.02 21.19
N ILE A 42 -5.99 -5.47 20.01
CA ILE A 42 -4.81 -4.60 19.85
C ILE A 42 -5.21 -3.15 20.16
N ASN A 43 -5.21 -2.83 21.46
CA ASN A 43 -5.36 -1.47 21.99
C ASN A 43 -4.35 -1.26 23.13
N TRP A 44 -4.03 -0.01 23.43
CA TRP A 44 -2.99 0.30 24.38
C TRP A 44 -3.26 -0.24 25.79
N GLN A 45 -4.53 -0.28 26.26
CA GLN A 45 -4.88 -0.77 27.60
C GLN A 45 -4.61 -2.28 27.74
N THR A 46 -4.91 -3.04 26.70
CA THR A 46 -4.66 -4.49 26.69
C THR A 46 -3.18 -4.78 26.56
N VAL A 47 -2.51 -4.07 25.64
CA VAL A 47 -1.06 -4.24 25.43
C VAL A 47 -0.25 -3.79 26.64
N GLU A 48 -0.65 -2.72 27.35
CA GLU A 48 -0.02 -2.34 28.62
C GLU A 48 -0.05 -3.48 29.66
N LYS A 49 -1.17 -4.21 29.78
CA LYS A 49 -1.25 -5.36 30.71
C LYS A 49 -0.29 -6.48 30.33
N ILE A 50 -0.12 -6.72 29.03
CA ILE A 50 0.83 -7.71 28.52
C ILE A 50 2.27 -7.24 28.78
N ILE A 51 2.57 -5.98 28.51
CA ILE A 51 3.90 -5.37 28.81
C ILE A 51 4.22 -5.51 30.29
N ALA A 52 3.29 -5.18 31.18
CA ALA A 52 3.47 -5.29 32.62
C ALA A 52 3.77 -6.72 33.08
N LYS A 53 3.16 -7.72 32.43
CA LYS A 53 3.34 -9.13 32.71
C LYS A 53 4.63 -9.70 32.14
N GLU A 54 4.87 -9.46 30.85
CA GLU A 54 5.97 -10.06 30.09
C GLU A 54 7.30 -9.28 30.21
N LYS A 55 7.22 -8.00 30.55
CA LYS A 55 8.35 -7.08 30.71
C LYS A 55 9.34 -7.13 29.53
N PRO A 56 8.88 -6.87 28.31
CA PRO A 56 9.75 -6.85 27.15
C PRO A 56 10.70 -5.66 27.20
N ASP A 57 11.88 -5.80 26.64
CA ASP A 57 12.84 -4.70 26.47
C ASP A 57 12.46 -3.78 25.31
N ALA A 58 11.80 -4.32 24.28
CA ALA A 58 11.47 -3.60 23.06
C ALA A 58 10.10 -3.96 22.48
N LEU A 59 9.53 -3.03 21.70
CA LEU A 59 8.31 -3.18 20.94
C LEU A 59 8.60 -2.95 19.45
N LEU A 60 8.27 -3.93 18.59
CA LEU A 60 8.42 -3.86 17.14
C LEU A 60 7.03 -3.77 16.46
N PRO A 61 6.50 -2.57 16.13
CA PRO A 61 5.17 -2.42 15.56
C PRO A 61 5.14 -2.55 14.03
N THR A 62 6.28 -2.41 13.36
CA THR A 62 6.38 -2.28 11.90
C THR A 62 6.03 -3.55 11.12
N MET A 63 5.76 -4.67 11.81
CA MET A 63 5.33 -5.94 11.22
C MET A 63 3.83 -6.23 11.35
N GLY A 64 3.10 -5.39 12.08
CA GLY A 64 1.67 -5.60 12.41
C GLY A 64 0.69 -4.69 11.66
N GLY A 65 1.13 -4.06 10.58
CA GLY A 65 0.30 -3.14 9.78
C GLY A 65 -0.07 -1.85 10.52
N GLN A 66 -1.08 -1.16 10.02
CA GLN A 66 -1.51 0.13 10.58
C GLN A 66 -1.99 0.03 12.03
N THR A 67 -2.69 -1.04 12.36
CA THR A 67 -3.20 -1.27 13.74
C THR A 67 -2.07 -1.29 14.76
N ALA A 68 -0.94 -1.91 14.43
CA ALA A 68 0.20 -1.97 15.34
C ALA A 68 0.91 -0.62 15.47
N LEU A 69 1.04 0.15 14.37
CA LEU A 69 1.59 1.50 14.42
C LEU A 69 0.75 2.44 15.30
N ASN A 70 -0.57 2.42 15.10
CA ASN A 70 -1.49 3.24 15.90
C ASN A 70 -1.41 2.86 17.38
N CYS A 71 -1.42 1.57 17.71
CA CYS A 71 -1.29 1.10 19.09
C CYS A 71 0.06 1.51 19.71
N ALA A 72 1.15 1.50 18.94
CA ALA A 72 2.47 1.94 19.42
C ALA A 72 2.49 3.45 19.72
N LEU A 73 1.86 4.28 18.89
CA LEU A 73 1.67 5.71 19.15
C LEU A 73 0.83 5.94 20.42
N ASP A 74 -0.29 5.24 20.55
CA ASP A 74 -1.16 5.33 21.73
C ASP A 74 -0.39 4.94 23.02
N LEU A 75 0.41 3.86 22.99
CA LEU A 75 1.25 3.44 24.11
C LEU A 75 2.27 4.52 24.49
N ALA A 76 2.90 5.14 23.51
CA ALA A 76 3.84 6.23 23.73
C ALA A 76 3.14 7.48 24.29
N ASP A 77 1.97 7.85 23.73
CA ASP A 77 1.22 9.04 24.14
C ASP A 77 0.64 8.93 25.57
N HIS A 78 0.35 7.71 26.02
CA HIS A 78 -0.07 7.43 27.40
C HIS A 78 1.10 7.14 28.36
N GLY A 79 2.36 7.31 27.91
CA GLY A 79 3.55 7.13 28.75
C GLY A 79 3.82 5.67 29.16
N VAL A 80 3.21 4.69 28.47
CA VAL A 80 3.36 3.28 28.81
C VAL A 80 4.77 2.79 28.51
N LEU A 81 5.35 3.20 27.38
CA LEU A 81 6.69 2.79 26.99
C LEU A 81 7.74 3.27 28.00
N GLU A 82 7.67 4.51 28.43
CA GLU A 82 8.54 5.08 29.42
C GLU A 82 8.33 4.43 30.80
N LYS A 83 7.08 4.19 31.20
CA LYS A 83 6.72 3.56 32.48
C LYS A 83 7.36 2.19 32.66
N TYR A 84 7.44 1.41 31.60
CA TYR A 84 7.98 0.05 31.64
C TYR A 84 9.37 -0.07 31.01
N ASN A 85 9.99 1.04 30.61
CA ASN A 85 11.29 1.10 29.96
C ASN A 85 11.36 0.21 28.71
N VAL A 86 10.35 0.33 27.84
CA VAL A 86 10.23 -0.41 26.57
C VAL A 86 10.73 0.47 25.43
N GLU A 87 11.73 0.00 24.69
CA GLU A 87 12.24 0.68 23.51
C GLU A 87 11.34 0.44 22.29
N LEU A 88 10.99 1.50 21.55
CA LEU A 88 10.31 1.38 20.28
C LEU A 88 11.33 1.18 19.16
N ILE A 89 11.35 -0.02 18.56
CA ILE A 89 12.30 -0.42 17.51
C ILE A 89 11.59 -0.57 16.15
N GLY A 90 12.36 -0.56 15.04
CA GLY A 90 11.85 -0.67 13.67
C GLY A 90 11.39 0.65 13.07
N ALA A 91 10.74 1.51 13.83
CA ALA A 91 10.46 2.91 13.47
C ALA A 91 10.28 3.73 14.75
N LYS A 92 10.84 4.94 14.76
CA LYS A 92 10.72 5.87 15.89
C LYS A 92 9.36 6.57 15.85
N ARG A 93 8.90 7.03 17.03
CA ARG A 93 7.61 7.74 17.19
C ARG A 93 7.46 8.91 16.23
N GLU A 94 8.51 9.73 16.11
CA GLU A 94 8.53 10.91 15.25
C GLU A 94 8.42 10.52 13.77
N ALA A 95 9.12 9.45 13.36
CA ALA A 95 9.04 8.94 11.99
C ALA A 95 7.63 8.41 11.65
N ILE A 96 7.01 7.67 12.57
CA ILE A 96 5.63 7.19 12.39
C ILE A 96 4.68 8.38 12.27
N ARG A 97 4.75 9.36 13.16
CA ARG A 97 3.90 10.57 13.10
C ARG A 97 4.08 11.34 11.80
N MET A 98 5.33 11.59 11.40
CA MET A 98 5.61 12.34 10.18
C MET A 98 5.12 11.61 8.93
N ALA A 99 5.15 10.28 8.91
CA ALA A 99 4.67 9.49 7.78
C ALA A 99 3.13 9.41 7.72
N GLU A 100 2.47 9.37 8.88
CA GLU A 100 1.02 9.12 8.98
C GLU A 100 0.17 10.41 9.00
N ASP A 101 0.74 11.49 9.53
CA ASP A 101 0.08 12.80 9.52
C ASP A 101 0.26 13.45 8.15
N ARG A 102 -0.86 13.67 7.46
CA ARG A 102 -0.86 14.17 6.07
C ARG A 102 -0.21 15.53 5.91
N GLU A 103 -0.46 16.43 6.87
CA GLU A 103 0.10 17.79 6.79
C GLU A 103 1.60 17.77 7.10
N LEU A 104 2.03 17.04 8.13
CA LEU A 104 3.46 16.86 8.43
C LEU A 104 4.17 16.19 7.26
N PHE A 105 3.58 15.17 6.65
CA PHE A 105 4.12 14.51 5.48
C PHE A 105 4.26 15.46 4.30
N ARG A 106 3.20 16.22 3.98
CA ARG A 106 3.21 17.19 2.87
C ARG A 106 4.29 18.26 3.05
N VAL A 107 4.40 18.81 4.27
CA VAL A 107 5.46 19.79 4.61
C VAL A 107 6.84 19.16 4.44
N ALA A 108 7.04 17.96 4.97
CA ALA A 108 8.32 17.25 4.87
C ALA A 108 8.72 16.97 3.41
N MET A 109 7.75 16.60 2.55
CA MET A 109 8.01 16.40 1.11
C MET A 109 8.40 17.71 0.43
N GLY A 110 7.70 18.82 0.73
CA GLY A 110 8.04 20.15 0.21
C GLY A 110 9.46 20.61 0.58
N GLU A 111 9.91 20.33 1.81
CA GLU A 111 11.26 20.67 2.29
C GLU A 111 12.38 19.95 1.53
N ILE A 112 12.10 18.79 0.95
CA ILE A 112 13.06 18.03 0.13
C ILE A 112 12.80 18.19 -1.38
N GLY A 113 11.92 19.14 -1.76
CA GLY A 113 11.65 19.48 -3.16
C GLY A 113 10.81 18.45 -3.91
N LEU A 114 10.06 17.61 -3.20
CA LEU A 114 9.12 16.67 -3.79
C LEU A 114 7.70 17.24 -3.76
N ASP A 115 6.95 16.96 -4.83
CA ASP A 115 5.57 17.40 -5.00
C ASP A 115 4.60 16.36 -4.40
N CYS A 116 3.53 16.84 -3.78
CA CYS A 116 2.37 16.07 -3.34
C CYS A 116 1.12 16.61 -4.05
N PRO A 117 0.01 15.90 -4.05
CA PRO A 117 -1.27 16.49 -4.47
C PRO A 117 -1.54 17.78 -3.70
N THR A 118 -1.98 18.81 -4.42
CA THR A 118 -2.32 20.10 -3.80
C THR A 118 -3.49 19.90 -2.85
N ALA A 119 -3.33 20.28 -1.60
CA ALA A 119 -4.36 20.08 -0.58
C ALA A 119 -4.35 21.21 0.45
N ALA A 120 -5.50 21.45 1.07
CA ALA A 120 -5.60 22.28 2.25
C ALA A 120 -6.78 21.84 3.12
N VAL A 121 -6.69 22.15 4.42
CA VAL A 121 -7.76 21.88 5.39
C VAL A 121 -8.78 23.02 5.34
N ALA A 122 -10.06 22.68 5.38
CA ALA A 122 -11.18 23.60 5.48
C ALA A 122 -12.01 23.26 6.73
N HIS A 123 -12.40 24.29 7.47
CA HIS A 123 -13.32 24.21 8.63
C HIS A 123 -14.72 24.72 8.31
N THR A 124 -14.88 25.35 7.15
CA THR A 124 -16.15 25.85 6.65
C THR A 124 -16.35 25.51 5.18
N LEU A 125 -17.59 25.58 4.72
CA LEU A 125 -17.91 25.38 3.31
C LEU A 125 -17.27 26.46 2.43
N GLU A 126 -17.23 27.69 2.90
CA GLU A 126 -16.64 28.84 2.19
C GLU A 126 -15.14 28.60 1.94
N GLU A 127 -14.40 28.18 2.97
CA GLU A 127 -12.99 27.82 2.86
C GLU A 127 -12.78 26.68 1.86
N ALA A 128 -13.62 25.64 1.91
CA ALA A 128 -13.55 24.51 0.98
C ALA A 128 -13.77 24.95 -0.48
N LEU A 129 -14.71 25.85 -0.73
CA LEU A 129 -14.96 26.42 -2.05
C LEU A 129 -13.78 27.28 -2.55
N GLU A 130 -13.14 28.02 -1.67
CA GLU A 130 -11.93 28.78 -2.01
C GLU A 130 -10.78 27.84 -2.39
N ILE A 131 -10.53 26.80 -1.58
CA ILE A 131 -9.49 25.80 -1.84
C ILE A 131 -9.75 25.12 -3.18
N GLN A 132 -11.00 24.75 -3.47
CA GLN A 132 -11.40 24.10 -4.72
C GLN A 132 -11.03 24.93 -5.96
N THR A 133 -11.06 26.25 -5.91
CA THR A 133 -10.64 27.10 -7.05
C THR A 133 -9.18 26.88 -7.45
N ARG A 134 -8.37 26.41 -6.51
CA ARG A 134 -6.93 26.10 -6.72
C ARG A 134 -6.69 24.66 -7.13
N VAL A 135 -7.46 23.73 -6.56
CA VAL A 135 -7.27 22.29 -6.83
C VAL A 135 -8.01 21.80 -8.07
N GLY A 136 -9.08 22.47 -8.49
CA GLY A 136 -9.88 22.11 -9.67
C GLY A 136 -10.83 20.92 -9.42
N TYR A 137 -11.53 20.49 -10.46
CA TYR A 137 -12.35 19.27 -10.46
C TYR A 137 -11.68 18.17 -11.29
N PRO A 138 -11.87 16.88 -10.92
CA PRO A 138 -12.53 16.41 -9.71
C PRO A 138 -11.75 16.80 -8.45
N THR A 139 -12.46 16.99 -7.31
CA THR A 139 -11.89 17.33 -6.01
C THR A 139 -12.13 16.20 -5.03
N ILE A 140 -11.12 15.78 -4.29
CA ILE A 140 -11.24 14.79 -3.22
C ILE A 140 -11.51 15.50 -1.90
N ILE A 141 -12.50 15.05 -1.17
CA ILE A 141 -12.86 15.54 0.18
C ILE A 141 -12.67 14.39 1.16
N ARG A 142 -11.92 14.64 2.23
CA ARG A 142 -11.66 13.66 3.28
C ARG A 142 -11.85 14.29 4.64
N PRO A 143 -12.89 13.89 5.40
CA PRO A 143 -13.05 14.33 6.78
C PRO A 143 -11.88 13.86 7.64
N SER A 144 -11.38 14.74 8.51
CA SER A 144 -10.33 14.40 9.46
C SER A 144 -10.86 13.50 10.58
N PHE A 145 -10.01 12.55 11.03
CA PHE A 145 -10.27 11.65 12.15
C PHE A 145 -11.51 10.76 12.03
N THR A 146 -11.98 10.48 10.79
CA THR A 146 -13.08 9.54 10.56
C THR A 146 -12.54 8.13 10.27
N LEU A 147 -13.26 7.11 10.76
CA LEU A 147 -12.91 5.71 10.51
C LEU A 147 -13.31 5.29 9.08
N GLY A 148 -12.37 4.69 8.35
CA GLY A 148 -12.63 4.08 7.06
C GLY A 148 -13.03 5.04 5.94
N GLY A 149 -12.70 6.34 6.06
CA GLY A 149 -13.03 7.34 5.05
C GLY A 149 -14.51 7.76 5.04
N SER A 150 -15.24 7.49 6.12
CA SER A 150 -16.65 7.87 6.26
C SER A 150 -16.86 9.37 6.07
N GLY A 151 -17.86 9.76 5.26
CA GLY A 151 -18.19 11.15 4.96
C GLY A 151 -17.33 11.80 3.88
N GLY A 152 -16.26 11.13 3.42
CA GLY A 152 -15.47 11.59 2.29
C GLY A 152 -16.13 11.25 0.94
N GLY A 153 -15.54 11.79 -0.14
CA GLY A 153 -15.99 11.52 -1.49
C GLY A 153 -15.20 12.30 -2.52
N ILE A 154 -15.61 12.13 -3.77
CA ILE A 154 -15.06 12.81 -4.92
C ILE A 154 -16.16 13.69 -5.51
N ALA A 155 -15.90 14.99 -5.60
CA ALA A 155 -16.81 15.96 -6.20
C ALA A 155 -16.36 16.24 -7.64
N TYR A 156 -17.25 16.07 -8.59
CA TYR A 156 -17.02 16.39 -10.00
C TYR A 156 -17.58 17.74 -10.40
N ASN A 157 -18.39 18.34 -9.53
CA ASN A 157 -19.03 19.64 -9.73
C ASN A 157 -19.26 20.34 -8.38
N ARG A 158 -19.76 21.60 -8.45
CA ARG A 158 -19.98 22.43 -7.26
C ARG A 158 -21.05 21.88 -6.32
N GLU A 159 -22.13 21.32 -6.87
CA GLU A 159 -23.25 20.79 -6.11
C GLU A 159 -22.80 19.58 -5.27
N GLU A 160 -22.07 18.65 -5.88
CA GLU A 160 -21.49 17.51 -5.17
C GLU A 160 -20.47 17.95 -4.11
N LEU A 161 -19.64 18.96 -4.41
CA LEU A 161 -18.69 19.51 -3.44
C LEU A 161 -19.41 20.00 -2.19
N ILE A 162 -20.46 20.81 -2.35
CA ILE A 162 -21.26 21.38 -1.24
C ILE A 162 -21.84 20.24 -0.37
N GLU A 163 -22.43 19.23 -1.00
CA GLU A 163 -23.01 18.09 -0.30
C GLU A 163 -21.97 17.30 0.50
N ILE A 164 -20.84 16.92 -0.16
CA ILE A 164 -19.82 16.09 0.44
C ILE A 164 -19.09 16.85 1.56
N VAL A 165 -18.77 18.13 1.35
CA VAL A 165 -18.13 18.97 2.38
C VAL A 165 -19.04 19.14 3.59
N GLY A 166 -20.33 19.46 3.37
CA GLY A 166 -21.29 19.61 4.46
C GLY A 166 -21.37 18.36 5.32
N ARG A 167 -21.55 17.20 4.71
CA ARG A 167 -21.55 15.91 5.40
C ARG A 167 -20.21 15.60 6.08
N GLY A 168 -19.11 15.94 5.43
CA GLY A 168 -17.76 15.71 5.97
C GLY A 168 -17.47 16.53 7.22
N LEU A 169 -17.86 17.81 7.24
CA LEU A 169 -17.73 18.70 8.40
C LEU A 169 -18.60 18.24 9.58
N GLU A 170 -19.80 17.72 9.32
CA GLU A 170 -20.69 17.17 10.36
C GLU A 170 -20.13 15.90 10.99
N LEU A 171 -19.49 15.03 10.19
CA LEU A 171 -18.98 13.74 10.65
C LEU A 171 -17.57 13.82 11.25
N SER A 172 -16.81 14.87 10.96
CA SER A 172 -15.48 15.07 11.53
C SER A 172 -15.59 15.51 12.99
N PRO A 173 -14.95 14.82 13.94
CA PRO A 173 -14.93 15.23 15.35
C PRO A 173 -14.31 16.61 15.58
N THR A 174 -13.44 17.05 14.68
CA THR A 174 -12.75 18.36 14.71
C THR A 174 -13.40 19.39 13.79
N THR A 175 -14.53 19.05 13.14
CA THR A 175 -15.22 19.91 12.17
C THR A 175 -14.26 20.42 11.09
N GLU A 176 -13.53 19.48 10.48
CA GLU A 176 -12.57 19.80 9.42
C GLU A 176 -12.58 18.76 8.31
N VAL A 177 -12.35 19.20 7.08
CA VAL A 177 -12.15 18.36 5.91
C VAL A 177 -10.88 18.74 5.17
N LEU A 178 -10.15 17.76 4.68
CA LEU A 178 -9.10 17.98 3.69
C LEU A 178 -9.76 18.07 2.30
N VAL A 179 -9.45 19.16 1.59
CA VAL A 179 -9.83 19.37 0.18
C VAL A 179 -8.59 19.22 -0.67
N GLU A 180 -8.58 18.23 -1.56
CA GLU A 180 -7.38 17.75 -2.22
C GLU A 180 -7.57 17.64 -3.74
N GLU A 181 -6.52 17.98 -4.49
CA GLU A 181 -6.41 17.74 -5.93
C GLU A 181 -6.59 16.25 -6.22
N SER A 182 -7.41 15.94 -7.20
CA SER A 182 -7.61 14.57 -7.63
C SER A 182 -6.52 14.13 -8.59
N VAL A 183 -5.93 13.00 -8.29
CA VAL A 183 -5.00 12.28 -9.17
C VAL A 183 -5.65 11.03 -9.78
N LEU A 184 -6.97 10.98 -9.83
CA LEU A 184 -7.70 9.89 -10.49
C LEU A 184 -7.25 9.72 -11.93
N GLY A 185 -7.08 8.48 -12.34
CA GLY A 185 -6.62 8.16 -13.69
C GLY A 185 -5.11 8.31 -13.92
N TRP A 186 -4.35 8.75 -12.90
CA TRP A 186 -2.89 8.79 -13.01
C TRP A 186 -2.31 7.38 -12.90
N LYS A 187 -1.15 7.19 -13.50
CA LYS A 187 -0.36 5.97 -13.33
C LYS A 187 0.12 5.86 -11.89
N GLU A 188 0.11 4.66 -11.34
CA GLU A 188 0.52 4.40 -9.96
C GLU A 188 1.74 3.48 -9.92
N PHE A 189 2.75 3.89 -9.15
CA PHE A 189 3.96 3.12 -8.91
C PHE A 189 4.27 3.06 -7.42
N GLU A 190 4.84 1.94 -7.01
CA GLU A 190 5.28 1.71 -5.63
C GLU A 190 6.75 1.31 -5.62
N MET A 191 7.50 1.89 -4.70
CA MET A 191 8.90 1.51 -4.46
C MET A 191 9.00 0.86 -3.09
N GLU A 192 9.42 -0.40 -3.07
CA GLU A 192 9.75 -1.10 -1.84
C GLU A 192 11.21 -0.85 -1.49
N VAL A 193 11.42 -0.21 -0.36
CA VAL A 193 12.71 0.34 0.05
C VAL A 193 13.11 -0.22 1.39
N VAL A 194 14.39 -0.53 1.56
CA VAL A 194 14.97 -0.91 2.86
C VAL A 194 16.14 0.00 3.16
N ARG A 195 16.17 0.55 4.38
CA ARG A 195 17.26 1.41 4.85
C ARG A 195 17.69 1.01 6.25
N ASP A 196 19.00 1.11 6.51
CA ASP A 196 19.62 0.83 7.81
C ASP A 196 20.22 2.07 8.49
N THR A 197 20.72 1.90 9.69
CA THR A 197 21.34 2.98 10.49
C THR A 197 22.67 3.48 9.93
N ALA A 198 23.33 2.71 9.05
CA ALA A 198 24.55 3.12 8.35
C ALA A 198 24.23 3.87 7.03
N ASP A 199 22.95 4.19 6.79
CA ASP A 199 22.44 4.83 5.58
C ASP A 199 22.61 3.99 4.31
N ASN A 200 22.83 2.70 4.42
CA ASN A 200 22.64 1.81 3.27
C ASN A 200 21.14 1.81 2.93
N CYS A 201 20.83 2.15 1.69
CA CYS A 201 19.46 2.29 1.23
C CYS A 201 19.31 1.62 -0.15
N ILE A 202 18.41 0.65 -0.24
CA ILE A 202 18.20 -0.15 -1.46
C ILE A 202 16.75 -0.13 -1.89
N ILE A 203 16.51 -0.13 -3.20
CA ILE A 203 15.21 -0.42 -3.78
C ILE A 203 15.12 -1.93 -4.02
N VAL A 204 14.29 -2.60 -3.23
CA VAL A 204 14.10 -4.05 -3.36
C VAL A 204 13.31 -4.37 -4.63
N CYS A 205 12.29 -3.56 -4.92
CA CYS A 205 11.43 -3.75 -6.07
C CYS A 205 10.71 -2.47 -6.45
N ALA A 206 10.60 -2.21 -7.75
CA ALA A 206 9.66 -1.24 -8.32
C ALA A 206 8.43 -1.98 -8.82
N ILE A 207 7.26 -1.59 -8.34
CA ILE A 207 5.97 -2.20 -8.67
C ILE A 207 5.14 -1.19 -9.45
N GLU A 208 4.48 -1.65 -10.52
CA GLU A 208 3.51 -0.88 -11.28
C GLU A 208 2.11 -1.43 -11.04
N ASN A 209 1.17 -0.56 -10.71
CA ASN A 209 -0.24 -0.87 -10.68
C ASN A 209 -0.82 -0.65 -12.09
N LEU A 210 -1.39 -1.69 -12.70
CA LEU A 210 -1.97 -1.60 -14.05
C LEU A 210 -3.29 -0.83 -14.03
N ASP A 211 -4.02 -0.90 -12.94
CA ASP A 211 -5.19 -0.08 -12.73
C ASP A 211 -4.75 1.34 -12.36
N PRO A 212 -5.38 2.36 -12.93
CA PRO A 212 -5.05 3.74 -12.62
C PRO A 212 -5.45 4.10 -11.18
N MET A 213 -4.91 5.18 -10.66
CA MET A 213 -5.30 5.72 -9.37
C MET A 213 -6.82 5.92 -9.29
N GLY A 214 -7.40 5.51 -8.17
CA GLY A 214 -8.84 5.41 -7.95
C GLY A 214 -9.30 3.98 -7.63
N VAL A 215 -8.52 2.99 -8.02
CA VAL A 215 -8.63 1.60 -7.56
C VAL A 215 -7.62 1.38 -6.45
N HIS A 216 -8.06 0.81 -5.31
CA HIS A 216 -7.15 0.52 -4.19
C HIS A 216 -6.01 -0.41 -4.64
N THR A 217 -4.76 -0.15 -4.21
CA THR A 217 -3.56 -0.93 -4.60
C THR A 217 -3.71 -2.43 -4.34
N GLY A 218 -4.42 -2.82 -3.25
CA GLY A 218 -4.75 -4.21 -2.96
C GLY A 218 -5.65 -4.87 -4.00
N ASP A 219 -6.52 -4.10 -4.66
CA ASP A 219 -7.46 -4.55 -5.69
C ASP A 219 -6.92 -4.36 -7.11
N SER A 220 -5.79 -3.68 -7.25
CA SER A 220 -5.11 -3.47 -8.52
C SER A 220 -4.40 -4.73 -9.00
N ILE A 221 -4.36 -4.91 -10.31
CA ILE A 221 -3.45 -5.85 -10.95
C ILE A 221 -2.08 -5.20 -10.95
N THR A 222 -1.08 -5.89 -10.43
CA THR A 222 0.27 -5.32 -10.29
C THR A 222 1.31 -6.15 -11.01
N VAL A 223 2.35 -5.49 -11.47
CA VAL A 223 3.48 -6.12 -12.15
C VAL A 223 4.80 -5.66 -11.54
N ALA A 224 5.72 -6.58 -11.40
CA ALA A 224 7.07 -6.35 -10.93
C ALA A 224 8.08 -7.04 -11.89
N PRO A 225 9.14 -6.35 -12.32
CA PRO A 225 9.40 -4.92 -12.13
C PRO A 225 8.42 -4.06 -12.92
N ALA A 226 8.36 -2.75 -12.61
CA ALA A 226 7.58 -1.79 -13.37
C ALA A 226 7.94 -1.85 -14.86
N GLN A 227 6.92 -1.89 -15.73
CA GLN A 227 7.09 -2.16 -17.16
C GLN A 227 7.11 -0.89 -18.02
N THR A 228 6.46 0.18 -17.57
CA THR A 228 6.25 1.39 -18.37
C THR A 228 7.05 2.60 -17.92
N LEU A 229 7.97 2.43 -16.98
CA LEU A 229 8.95 3.45 -16.62
C LEU A 229 10.16 3.40 -17.58
N THR A 230 10.57 4.55 -18.07
CA THR A 230 11.91 4.70 -18.63
C THR A 230 12.96 4.65 -17.51
N ASP A 231 14.21 4.33 -17.83
CA ASP A 231 15.28 4.34 -16.83
C ASP A 231 15.41 5.69 -16.12
N LYS A 232 15.26 6.80 -16.83
CA LYS A 232 15.28 8.14 -16.26
C LYS A 232 14.16 8.39 -15.25
N GLU A 233 12.95 7.91 -15.54
CA GLU A 233 11.82 7.99 -14.62
C GLU A 233 12.05 7.09 -13.40
N TYR A 234 12.52 5.88 -13.63
CA TYR A 234 12.86 4.95 -12.54
C TYR A 234 13.90 5.57 -11.60
N GLN A 235 15.01 6.11 -12.12
CA GLN A 235 16.04 6.74 -11.28
C GLN A 235 15.47 7.94 -10.50
N ARG A 236 14.57 8.71 -11.08
CA ARG A 236 13.89 9.82 -10.40
C ARG A 236 13.05 9.31 -9.21
N LEU A 237 12.28 8.24 -9.40
CA LEU A 237 11.49 7.65 -8.31
C LEU A 237 12.39 7.01 -7.24
N ARG A 238 13.50 6.39 -7.67
CA ARG A 238 14.51 5.83 -6.79
C ARG A 238 15.12 6.90 -5.87
N ASP A 239 15.62 7.98 -6.45
CA ASP A 239 16.22 9.09 -5.71
C ASP A 239 15.19 9.74 -4.77
N ALA A 240 13.96 9.94 -5.23
CA ALA A 240 12.87 10.47 -4.42
C ALA A 240 12.58 9.55 -3.22
N SER A 241 12.51 8.25 -3.43
CA SER A 241 12.25 7.26 -2.36
C SER A 241 13.33 7.29 -1.27
N ILE A 242 14.60 7.35 -1.68
CA ILE A 242 15.73 7.47 -0.75
C ILE A 242 15.64 8.78 0.06
N ALA A 243 15.33 9.90 -0.62
CA ALA A 243 15.15 11.19 0.03
C ALA A 243 13.98 11.17 1.03
N VAL A 244 12.86 10.53 0.68
CA VAL A 244 11.69 10.36 1.56
C VAL A 244 12.06 9.60 2.84
N LEU A 245 12.72 8.43 2.72
CA LEU A 245 13.09 7.65 3.90
C LEU A 245 14.05 8.40 4.82
N ARG A 246 15.02 9.12 4.24
CA ARG A 246 15.96 9.96 5.00
C ARG A 246 15.23 11.09 5.72
N LYS A 247 14.29 11.77 5.04
CA LYS A 247 13.53 12.88 5.62
C LYS A 247 12.60 12.45 6.74
N ILE A 248 11.87 11.36 6.53
CA ILE A 248 10.95 10.79 7.54
C ILE A 248 11.74 10.20 8.73
N GLY A 249 12.97 9.72 8.49
CA GLY A 249 13.83 9.17 9.52
C GLY A 249 13.62 7.67 9.77
N VAL A 250 13.13 6.91 8.78
CA VAL A 250 13.15 5.45 8.84
C VAL A 250 14.55 4.97 8.52
N ASP A 251 15.19 4.33 9.50
CA ASP A 251 16.58 3.89 9.46
C ASP A 251 16.79 2.44 9.94
N THR A 252 15.72 1.68 10.15
CA THR A 252 15.80 0.31 10.66
C THR A 252 14.74 -0.60 10.05
N GLY A 253 14.50 -0.49 8.76
CA GLY A 253 13.52 -1.39 8.18
C GLY A 253 13.07 -1.10 6.77
N GLY A 254 12.01 -1.81 6.39
CA GLY A 254 11.35 -1.71 5.10
C GLY A 254 10.24 -0.67 5.10
N SER A 255 10.08 -0.02 3.97
CA SER A 255 9.03 0.98 3.73
C SER A 255 8.53 0.87 2.30
N ASN A 256 7.30 1.32 2.11
CA ASN A 256 6.68 1.45 0.80
C ASN A 256 6.46 2.94 0.51
N VAL A 257 6.91 3.41 -0.65
CA VAL A 257 6.68 4.77 -1.13
C VAL A 257 5.83 4.71 -2.39
N GLN A 258 4.69 5.40 -2.39
CA GLN A 258 3.73 5.41 -3.49
C GLN A 258 3.81 6.71 -4.28
N PHE A 259 3.80 6.59 -5.59
CA PHE A 259 3.89 7.70 -6.54
C PHE A 259 2.74 7.68 -7.53
N GLY A 260 2.20 8.87 -7.80
CA GLY A 260 1.33 9.12 -8.95
C GLY A 260 2.10 9.81 -10.05
N ILE A 261 1.92 9.37 -11.30
CA ILE A 261 2.50 10.03 -12.48
C ILE A 261 1.38 10.41 -13.45
N SER A 262 1.27 11.70 -13.75
CA SER A 262 0.30 12.20 -14.72
C SER A 262 0.59 11.61 -16.10
N PRO A 263 -0.37 10.92 -16.72
CA PRO A 263 -0.18 10.33 -18.06
C PRO A 263 -0.07 11.40 -19.16
N THR A 264 -0.49 12.64 -18.89
CA THR A 264 -0.50 13.73 -19.88
C THR A 264 0.68 14.67 -19.72
N THR A 265 1.07 15.01 -18.48
CA THR A 265 2.13 16.01 -18.22
C THR A 265 3.43 15.40 -17.74
N GLY A 266 3.42 14.13 -17.30
CA GLY A 266 4.58 13.51 -16.65
C GLY A 266 4.89 14.07 -15.26
N ARG A 267 4.00 14.89 -14.66
CA ARG A 267 4.12 15.37 -13.28
C ARG A 267 4.12 14.17 -12.33
N VAL A 268 5.08 14.14 -11.43
CA VAL A 268 5.24 13.10 -10.41
C VAL A 268 4.84 13.68 -9.06
N VAL A 269 3.99 12.98 -8.33
CA VAL A 269 3.61 13.33 -6.95
C VAL A 269 3.88 12.14 -6.03
N VAL A 270 4.30 12.43 -4.81
CA VAL A 270 4.35 11.45 -3.73
C VAL A 270 2.97 11.38 -3.09
N ILE A 271 2.39 10.20 -3.03
CA ILE A 271 1.05 9.99 -2.45
C ILE A 271 1.13 9.75 -0.96
N GLU A 272 1.95 8.77 -0.57
CA GLU A 272 2.16 8.39 0.82
C GLU A 272 3.44 7.57 0.97
N MET A 273 3.87 7.43 2.21
CA MET A 273 4.94 6.52 2.60
C MET A 273 4.48 5.73 3.80
N ASN A 274 4.57 4.42 3.73
CA ASN A 274 4.24 3.52 4.82
C ASN A 274 5.53 3.13 5.55
N PRO A 275 5.76 3.58 6.83
CA PRO A 275 7.00 3.30 7.57
C PRO A 275 6.97 1.90 8.21
N ARG A 276 6.59 0.91 7.44
CA ARG A 276 6.35 -0.46 7.88
C ARG A 276 6.41 -1.44 6.72
N VAL A 277 6.57 -2.72 7.05
CA VAL A 277 6.38 -3.80 6.08
C VAL A 277 4.89 -3.88 5.73
N SER A 278 4.59 -3.85 4.43
CA SER A 278 3.24 -3.79 3.86
C SER A 278 2.89 -5.09 3.10
N ARG A 279 1.73 -5.11 2.47
CA ARG A 279 1.35 -6.19 1.54
C ARG A 279 2.23 -6.19 0.30
N SER A 280 2.54 -5.02 -0.24
CA SER A 280 3.45 -4.86 -1.36
C SER A 280 4.87 -5.31 -1.00
N SER A 281 5.31 -5.16 0.25
CA SER A 281 6.58 -5.73 0.72
C SER A 281 6.58 -7.27 0.65
N ALA A 282 5.45 -7.92 1.00
CA ALA A 282 5.33 -9.37 0.87
C ALA A 282 5.32 -9.80 -0.61
N LEU A 283 4.65 -9.03 -1.48
CA LEU A 283 4.67 -9.23 -2.93
C LEU A 283 6.10 -9.08 -3.47
N ALA A 284 6.79 -7.99 -3.14
CA ALA A 284 8.16 -7.74 -3.55
C ALA A 284 9.12 -8.83 -3.08
N SER A 285 8.95 -9.30 -1.83
CA SER A 285 9.76 -10.41 -1.30
C SER A 285 9.57 -11.70 -2.09
N LYS A 286 8.33 -12.03 -2.45
CA LYS A 286 8.03 -13.21 -3.28
C LYS A 286 8.54 -13.03 -4.72
N ALA A 287 8.39 -11.81 -5.27
CA ALA A 287 8.81 -11.52 -6.63
C ALA A 287 10.34 -11.56 -6.81
N THR A 288 11.08 -11.02 -5.85
CA THR A 288 12.54 -10.87 -5.95
C THR A 288 13.33 -11.98 -5.24
N GLY A 289 12.71 -12.68 -4.28
CA GLY A 289 13.42 -13.58 -3.37
C GLY A 289 14.09 -12.86 -2.19
N PHE A 290 14.07 -11.51 -2.16
CA PHE A 290 14.66 -10.74 -1.06
C PHE A 290 13.71 -10.73 0.15
N PRO A 291 14.10 -11.27 1.31
CA PRO A 291 13.19 -11.46 2.45
C PRO A 291 13.05 -10.18 3.28
N ILE A 292 12.31 -9.19 2.79
CA ILE A 292 12.17 -7.84 3.39
C ILE A 292 11.84 -7.92 4.89
N ALA A 293 10.85 -8.72 5.28
CA ALA A 293 10.41 -8.79 6.67
C ALA A 293 11.50 -9.38 7.60
N LYS A 294 12.21 -10.41 7.15
CA LYS A 294 13.34 -11.00 7.87
C LYS A 294 14.48 -10.02 8.04
N VAL A 295 14.85 -9.34 6.95
CA VAL A 295 15.90 -8.31 6.95
C VAL A 295 15.50 -7.15 7.87
N ALA A 296 14.29 -6.60 7.71
CA ALA A 296 13.80 -5.49 8.53
C ALA A 296 13.78 -5.83 10.03
N ALA A 297 13.41 -7.07 10.41
CA ALA A 297 13.47 -7.51 11.80
C ALA A 297 14.91 -7.52 12.34
N LYS A 298 15.89 -7.93 11.54
CA LYS A 298 17.31 -7.91 11.93
C LYS A 298 17.87 -6.49 12.01
N LEU A 299 17.48 -5.60 11.07
CA LEU A 299 17.86 -4.18 11.15
C LEU A 299 17.31 -3.53 12.42
N ALA A 300 16.09 -3.90 12.83
CA ALA A 300 15.47 -3.36 14.05
C ALA A 300 16.24 -3.71 15.33
N VAL A 301 17.04 -4.78 15.34
CA VAL A 301 17.89 -5.21 16.47
C VAL A 301 19.37 -4.88 16.27
N GLY A 302 19.70 -4.00 15.32
CA GLY A 302 21.02 -3.35 15.23
C GLY A 302 21.92 -3.83 14.10
N TYR A 303 21.50 -4.79 13.26
CA TYR A 303 22.26 -5.15 12.06
C TYR A 303 22.21 -4.05 11.02
N THR A 304 23.22 -4.03 10.14
CA THR A 304 23.24 -3.22 8.92
C THR A 304 23.13 -4.13 7.68
N LEU A 305 22.75 -3.56 6.54
CA LEU A 305 22.54 -4.33 5.30
C LEU A 305 23.81 -4.98 4.77
N ASP A 306 24.96 -4.36 5.01
CA ASP A 306 26.27 -4.88 4.61
C ASP A 306 26.76 -6.02 5.52
N GLU A 307 26.27 -6.12 6.75
CA GLU A 307 26.54 -7.23 7.67
C GLU A 307 25.68 -8.47 7.35
N LEU A 308 24.50 -8.27 6.77
CA LEU A 308 23.58 -9.33 6.45
C LEU A 308 23.94 -9.99 5.10
N LYS A 309 23.82 -11.31 5.04
CA LYS A 309 24.02 -12.07 3.82
C LYS A 309 22.78 -11.99 2.92
N ASN A 310 23.00 -11.82 1.62
CA ASN A 310 21.94 -11.85 0.62
C ASN A 310 21.54 -13.30 0.33
N GLU A 311 20.32 -13.68 0.69
CA GLU A 311 19.83 -15.05 0.49
C GLU A 311 19.64 -15.41 -1.00
N ILE A 312 19.35 -14.41 -1.86
CA ILE A 312 19.20 -14.63 -3.32
C ILE A 312 20.48 -15.18 -3.92
N THR A 313 21.64 -14.72 -3.44
CA THR A 313 22.96 -15.13 -3.93
C THR A 313 23.57 -16.29 -3.12
N GLY A 314 22.79 -16.93 -2.26
CA GLY A 314 23.32 -17.96 -1.35
C GLY A 314 24.32 -17.41 -0.33
N GLY A 315 24.25 -16.11 -0.03
CA GLY A 315 25.15 -15.44 0.92
C GLY A 315 26.49 -15.00 0.34
N LEU A 316 26.66 -15.02 -0.98
CA LEU A 316 27.89 -14.59 -1.64
C LEU A 316 28.06 -13.08 -1.66
N THR A 317 26.97 -12.33 -1.61
CA THR A 317 26.96 -10.86 -1.53
C THR A 317 26.24 -10.38 -0.26
N PRO A 318 26.50 -9.16 0.21
CA PRO A 318 25.74 -8.59 1.31
C PRO A 318 24.30 -8.20 0.85
N ALA A 319 23.40 -8.04 1.83
CA ALA A 319 22.03 -7.62 1.59
C ALA A 319 21.91 -6.16 1.13
N SER A 320 22.99 -5.39 1.17
CA SER A 320 23.06 -4.03 0.63
C SER A 320 23.07 -3.95 -0.90
N PHE A 321 23.15 -5.08 -1.60
CA PHE A 321 23.05 -5.14 -3.06
C PHE A 321 21.58 -5.20 -3.47
N GLU A 322 21.17 -4.27 -4.32
CA GLU A 322 19.80 -4.24 -4.84
C GLU A 322 19.50 -5.50 -5.66
N PRO A 323 18.33 -6.13 -5.46
CA PRO A 323 17.91 -7.24 -6.32
C PRO A 323 17.74 -6.79 -7.77
N SER A 324 18.14 -7.64 -8.69
CA SER A 324 17.90 -7.49 -10.13
C SER A 324 17.27 -8.77 -10.66
N ILE A 325 16.12 -8.65 -11.33
CA ILE A 325 15.36 -9.77 -11.86
C ILE A 325 15.26 -9.67 -13.39
N ASP A 326 15.37 -10.81 -14.09
CA ASP A 326 15.27 -10.94 -15.54
C ASP A 326 13.98 -11.64 -15.98
N TYR A 327 12.97 -11.63 -15.14
CA TYR A 327 11.64 -12.18 -15.34
C TYR A 327 10.58 -11.17 -14.89
N VAL A 328 9.33 -11.44 -15.23
CA VAL A 328 8.19 -10.60 -14.88
C VAL A 328 7.27 -11.37 -13.94
N VAL A 329 6.83 -10.70 -12.87
CA VAL A 329 5.86 -11.24 -11.92
C VAL A 329 4.59 -10.42 -12.00
N THR A 330 3.44 -11.08 -12.23
CA THR A 330 2.13 -10.44 -12.23
C THR A 330 1.30 -10.95 -11.06
N LYS A 331 0.72 -10.04 -10.30
CA LYS A 331 -0.26 -10.32 -9.24
C LYS A 331 -1.66 -9.94 -9.74
N ILE A 332 -2.62 -10.85 -9.58
CA ILE A 332 -4.03 -10.58 -9.84
C ILE A 332 -4.82 -10.83 -8.55
N PRO A 333 -5.62 -9.85 -8.08
CA PRO A 333 -6.44 -10.02 -6.88
C PRO A 333 -7.60 -10.98 -7.12
N ARG A 334 -7.99 -11.70 -6.07
CA ARG A 334 -9.17 -12.57 -6.05
C ARG A 334 -10.28 -11.89 -5.24
N PHE A 335 -11.46 -11.83 -5.83
CA PHE A 335 -12.66 -11.33 -5.19
C PHE A 335 -13.63 -12.49 -4.91
N ALA A 336 -14.52 -12.32 -3.95
CA ALA A 336 -15.50 -13.32 -3.54
C ALA A 336 -16.95 -12.80 -3.66
N PHE A 337 -17.22 -11.94 -4.65
CA PHE A 337 -18.55 -11.37 -4.85
C PHE A 337 -19.62 -12.43 -5.15
N GLU A 338 -19.22 -13.58 -5.70
CA GLU A 338 -20.09 -14.74 -5.89
C GLU A 338 -20.66 -15.29 -4.57
N LYS A 339 -19.99 -15.04 -3.44
CA LYS A 339 -20.44 -15.40 -2.09
C LYS A 339 -21.21 -14.28 -1.40
N PHE A 340 -21.10 -13.07 -1.90
CA PHE A 340 -21.71 -11.87 -1.34
C PHE A 340 -22.45 -11.07 -2.43
N PRO A 341 -23.56 -11.60 -2.97
CA PRO A 341 -24.22 -11.01 -4.15
C PRO A 341 -24.84 -9.63 -3.91
N GLN A 342 -24.97 -9.20 -2.65
CA GLN A 342 -25.47 -7.87 -2.30
C GLN A 342 -24.34 -6.83 -2.19
N ALA A 343 -23.06 -7.26 -2.23
CA ALA A 343 -21.93 -6.34 -2.18
C ALA A 343 -21.77 -5.63 -3.54
N ASP A 344 -21.45 -4.34 -3.50
CA ASP A 344 -21.07 -3.60 -4.68
C ASP A 344 -19.73 -4.09 -5.21
N ALA A 345 -19.74 -4.63 -6.44
CA ALA A 345 -18.57 -5.19 -7.11
C ALA A 345 -17.69 -4.12 -7.81
N ARG A 346 -18.09 -2.85 -7.81
CA ARG A 346 -17.28 -1.78 -8.41
C ARG A 346 -16.07 -1.50 -7.54
N LEU A 347 -14.89 -1.48 -8.16
CA LEU A 347 -13.64 -1.20 -7.48
C LEU A 347 -13.51 0.30 -7.23
N THR A 348 -13.05 0.63 -6.02
CA THR A 348 -12.89 2.01 -5.56
C THR A 348 -11.60 2.13 -4.75
N THR A 349 -11.40 3.24 -4.07
CA THR A 349 -10.29 3.41 -3.13
C THR A 349 -10.40 2.54 -1.86
N GLN A 350 -11.53 1.84 -1.67
CA GLN A 350 -11.71 0.88 -0.59
C GLN A 350 -11.37 -0.54 -1.07
N MET A 351 -10.51 -1.25 -0.35
CA MET A 351 -10.11 -2.61 -0.69
C MET A 351 -11.25 -3.61 -0.51
N LYS A 352 -11.49 -4.44 -1.54
CA LYS A 352 -12.55 -5.46 -1.59
C LYS A 352 -12.03 -6.87 -1.87
N SER A 353 -10.78 -7.03 -2.26
CA SER A 353 -10.17 -8.33 -2.54
C SER A 353 -9.99 -9.17 -1.27
N VAL A 354 -10.09 -10.50 -1.41
CA VAL A 354 -9.97 -11.46 -0.32
C VAL A 354 -8.69 -12.30 -0.40
N GLY A 355 -7.98 -12.23 -1.51
CA GLY A 355 -6.75 -12.94 -1.77
C GLY A 355 -6.13 -12.52 -3.09
N GLU A 356 -5.11 -13.23 -3.51
CA GLU A 356 -4.36 -12.91 -4.71
C GLU A 356 -3.65 -14.14 -5.27
N VAL A 357 -3.35 -14.12 -6.55
CA VAL A 357 -2.42 -15.04 -7.20
C VAL A 357 -1.22 -14.28 -7.73
N MET A 358 -0.08 -14.93 -7.74
CA MET A 358 1.14 -14.45 -8.40
C MET A 358 1.63 -15.48 -9.39
N ALA A 359 2.08 -15.01 -10.55
CA ALA A 359 2.71 -15.86 -11.54
C ALA A 359 3.95 -15.18 -12.14
N MET A 360 4.93 -15.98 -12.45
CA MET A 360 6.16 -15.55 -13.11
C MET A 360 6.18 -15.99 -14.57
N GLY A 361 6.72 -15.13 -15.42
CA GLY A 361 6.98 -15.40 -16.83
C GLY A 361 8.22 -14.67 -17.32
N ARG A 362 8.71 -15.02 -18.49
CA ARG A 362 9.82 -14.28 -19.11
C ARG A 362 9.35 -12.93 -19.69
N THR A 363 8.06 -12.84 -19.97
CA THR A 363 7.40 -11.62 -20.47
C THR A 363 6.17 -11.32 -19.65
N PHE A 364 5.69 -10.08 -19.73
CA PHE A 364 4.44 -9.67 -19.09
C PHE A 364 3.25 -10.53 -19.57
N GLN A 365 3.15 -10.79 -20.88
CA GLN A 365 2.07 -11.60 -21.45
C GLN A 365 2.04 -13.01 -20.85
N GLU A 366 3.20 -13.64 -20.71
CA GLU A 366 3.30 -14.97 -20.10
C GLU A 366 2.88 -14.95 -18.63
N SER A 367 3.40 -14.00 -17.83
CA SER A 367 3.07 -13.91 -16.41
C SER A 367 1.59 -13.59 -16.16
N LEU A 368 1.01 -12.68 -16.97
CA LEU A 368 -0.41 -12.31 -16.90
C LEU A 368 -1.32 -13.51 -17.20
N GLN A 369 -1.06 -14.23 -18.29
CA GLN A 369 -1.85 -15.41 -18.68
C GLN A 369 -1.76 -16.54 -17.64
N LYS A 370 -0.58 -16.76 -17.07
CA LYS A 370 -0.39 -17.72 -15.98
C LYS A 370 -1.16 -17.29 -14.72
N ALA A 371 -1.15 -16.01 -14.38
CA ALA A 371 -1.87 -15.49 -13.22
C ALA A 371 -3.39 -15.62 -13.40
N LEU A 372 -3.93 -15.31 -14.59
CA LEU A 372 -5.35 -15.50 -14.90
C LEU A 372 -5.78 -16.95 -14.68
N ARG A 373 -5.00 -17.89 -15.20
CA ARG A 373 -5.25 -19.33 -15.00
C ARG A 373 -5.16 -19.74 -13.54
N GLY A 374 -4.19 -19.19 -12.81
CA GLY A 374 -3.96 -19.46 -11.39
C GLY A 374 -5.06 -18.98 -10.46
N LEU A 375 -5.95 -18.06 -10.91
CA LEU A 375 -7.13 -17.63 -10.16
C LEU A 375 -8.16 -18.75 -9.93
N GLU A 376 -8.12 -19.82 -10.73
CA GLU A 376 -9.03 -20.96 -10.67
C GLU A 376 -10.52 -20.56 -10.76
N THR A 377 -10.83 -19.56 -11.58
CA THR A 377 -12.19 -19.08 -11.85
C THR A 377 -12.85 -19.76 -13.06
N GLY A 378 -12.25 -20.85 -13.54
CA GLY A 378 -12.70 -21.55 -14.78
C GLY A 378 -12.16 -20.94 -16.06
N LYS A 379 -11.41 -19.85 -15.98
CA LYS A 379 -10.77 -19.20 -17.13
C LYS A 379 -9.33 -19.71 -17.29
N ILE A 380 -8.89 -19.91 -18.53
CA ILE A 380 -7.54 -20.37 -18.83
C ILE A 380 -6.62 -19.28 -19.39
N GLY A 381 -7.17 -18.11 -19.64
CA GLY A 381 -6.48 -16.91 -20.15
C GLY A 381 -7.50 -15.77 -20.29
N LEU A 382 -7.34 -14.94 -21.29
CA LEU A 382 -8.30 -13.87 -21.64
C LEU A 382 -9.51 -14.45 -22.40
N ASP A 383 -10.24 -15.35 -21.76
CA ASP A 383 -11.42 -15.98 -22.34
C ASP A 383 -12.57 -14.99 -22.53
N PRO A 384 -13.49 -15.21 -23.51
CA PRO A 384 -14.65 -14.37 -23.69
C PRO A 384 -15.54 -14.30 -22.43
N THR A 385 -16.17 -13.15 -22.20
CA THR A 385 -17.14 -12.97 -21.11
C THR A 385 -18.47 -13.69 -21.37
N GLY A 386 -18.77 -13.98 -22.63
CA GLY A 386 -20.05 -14.54 -23.09
C GLY A 386 -21.06 -13.47 -23.52
N LEU A 387 -20.66 -12.20 -23.58
CA LEU A 387 -21.51 -11.15 -24.19
C LEU A 387 -21.73 -11.40 -25.68
N ASP A 388 -22.95 -11.14 -26.14
CA ASP A 388 -23.23 -11.10 -27.57
C ASP A 388 -22.71 -9.79 -28.18
N LEU A 389 -21.46 -9.83 -28.65
CA LEU A 389 -20.77 -8.66 -29.22
C LEU A 389 -21.36 -8.21 -30.58
N SER A 390 -22.36 -8.95 -31.13
CA SER A 390 -23.08 -8.55 -32.33
C SER A 390 -24.36 -7.75 -32.06
N SER A 391 -24.82 -7.74 -30.79
CA SER A 391 -26.04 -7.03 -30.38
C SER A 391 -25.71 -5.63 -29.82
N GLU A 392 -26.64 -4.70 -29.97
CA GLU A 392 -26.55 -3.34 -29.40
C GLU A 392 -26.47 -3.39 -27.89
N ASP A 393 -27.21 -4.24 -27.22
CA ASP A 393 -27.22 -4.42 -25.76
C ASP A 393 -25.91 -4.98 -25.27
N GLY A 394 -25.30 -5.91 -25.98
CA GLY A 394 -23.98 -6.46 -25.67
C GLY A 394 -22.89 -5.39 -25.75
N ILE A 395 -22.89 -4.59 -26.80
CA ILE A 395 -21.93 -3.47 -26.95
C ILE A 395 -22.19 -2.38 -25.92
N ALA A 396 -23.44 -2.05 -25.59
CA ALA A 396 -23.75 -1.08 -24.53
C ALA A 396 -23.25 -1.57 -23.14
N THR A 397 -23.44 -2.85 -22.87
CA THR A 397 -22.92 -3.48 -21.63
C THR A 397 -21.40 -3.44 -21.60
N LEU A 398 -20.74 -3.82 -22.69
CA LEU A 398 -19.27 -3.77 -22.79
C LEU A 398 -18.74 -2.37 -22.49
N LYS A 399 -19.30 -1.33 -23.11
CA LYS A 399 -18.89 0.07 -22.88
C LYS A 399 -19.11 0.51 -21.42
N ARG A 400 -20.20 0.07 -20.78
CA ARG A 400 -20.45 0.35 -19.37
C ARG A 400 -19.39 -0.30 -18.47
N GLU A 401 -19.03 -1.56 -18.72
CA GLU A 401 -18.05 -2.29 -17.94
C GLU A 401 -16.61 -1.76 -18.14
N LEU A 402 -16.30 -1.19 -19.31
CA LEU A 402 -15.02 -0.52 -19.55
C LEU A 402 -14.88 0.80 -18.77
N LYS A 403 -16.00 1.54 -18.55
CA LYS A 403 -15.99 2.83 -17.84
C LYS A 403 -15.83 2.71 -16.34
N ALA A 404 -16.28 1.62 -15.74
CA ALA A 404 -16.30 1.46 -14.29
C ALA A 404 -15.62 0.14 -13.92
N PRO A 405 -14.43 0.19 -13.26
CA PRO A 405 -13.65 -1.01 -13.02
C PRO A 405 -14.39 -2.01 -12.13
N GLY A 406 -14.41 -3.26 -12.58
CA GLY A 406 -14.93 -4.39 -11.85
C GLY A 406 -13.92 -5.53 -11.76
N PRO A 407 -14.22 -6.62 -11.06
CA PRO A 407 -13.34 -7.77 -10.93
C PRO A 407 -12.91 -8.39 -12.27
N GLU A 408 -13.80 -8.33 -13.27
CA GLU A 408 -13.61 -8.97 -14.58
C GLU A 408 -13.15 -8.00 -15.68
N ARG A 409 -12.69 -6.79 -15.33
CA ARG A 409 -12.33 -5.71 -16.27
C ARG A 409 -11.40 -6.13 -17.40
N LEU A 410 -10.44 -7.03 -17.12
CA LEU A 410 -9.51 -7.52 -18.16
C LEU A 410 -10.20 -8.32 -19.26
N PHE A 411 -11.25 -9.09 -18.91
CA PHE A 411 -11.99 -9.87 -19.88
C PHE A 411 -12.84 -8.96 -20.78
N TYR A 412 -13.39 -7.87 -20.22
CA TYR A 412 -14.12 -6.86 -21.01
C TYR A 412 -13.16 -6.08 -21.93
N VAL A 413 -11.94 -5.79 -21.50
CA VAL A 413 -10.91 -5.21 -22.38
C VAL A 413 -10.59 -6.15 -23.54
N ALA A 414 -10.45 -7.45 -23.27
CA ALA A 414 -10.21 -8.44 -24.31
C ALA A 414 -11.40 -8.55 -25.29
N ASP A 415 -12.64 -8.50 -24.79
CA ASP A 415 -13.84 -8.54 -25.61
C ASP A 415 -14.00 -7.25 -26.45
N ALA A 416 -13.56 -6.10 -25.95
CA ALA A 416 -13.54 -4.86 -26.72
C ALA A 416 -12.68 -5.00 -27.99
N PHE A 417 -11.50 -5.58 -27.87
CA PHE A 417 -10.65 -5.87 -29.03
C PHE A 417 -11.25 -6.92 -29.96
N ARG A 418 -11.95 -7.95 -29.43
CA ARG A 418 -12.69 -8.91 -30.24
C ARG A 418 -13.85 -8.27 -31.01
N ALA A 419 -14.49 -7.26 -30.43
CA ALA A 419 -15.52 -6.46 -31.06
C ALA A 419 -14.98 -5.45 -32.09
N GLY A 420 -13.66 -5.39 -32.31
CA GLY A 420 -12.99 -4.51 -33.25
C GLY A 420 -12.74 -3.09 -32.75
N MET A 421 -12.89 -2.84 -31.45
CA MET A 421 -12.53 -1.54 -30.85
C MET A 421 -11.01 -1.33 -30.92
N THR A 422 -10.60 -0.09 -31.15
CA THR A 422 -9.18 0.29 -31.14
C THR A 422 -8.66 0.54 -29.73
N VAL A 423 -7.34 0.62 -29.57
CA VAL A 423 -6.73 1.03 -28.29
C VAL A 423 -7.27 2.40 -27.84
N ALA A 424 -7.44 3.34 -28.79
CA ALA A 424 -7.99 4.67 -28.51
C ALA A 424 -9.45 4.59 -28.00
N ASP A 425 -10.27 3.71 -28.56
CA ASP A 425 -11.67 3.53 -28.13
C ASP A 425 -11.76 2.96 -26.71
N VAL A 426 -10.84 2.06 -26.34
CA VAL A 426 -10.78 1.46 -24.98
C VAL A 426 -10.22 2.43 -23.97
N TYR A 427 -9.31 3.33 -24.41
CA TYR A 427 -8.69 4.34 -23.54
C TYR A 427 -9.62 5.54 -23.28
N ALA A 428 -10.53 5.86 -24.19
CA ALA A 428 -11.47 7.00 -24.09
C ALA A 428 -12.57 6.73 -23.05
#